data_0a319a6547381594efcc5adfa66b58c6
#
_entry.id   0a319a6547381594efcc5adfa66b58c6
#
_cell.length_a   1.000
_cell.length_b   1.000
_cell.length_c   1.000
_cell.angle_alpha   90.00
_cell.angle_beta   90.00
_cell.angle_gamma   90.00
#
_symmetry.space_group_name_H-M   'P 1'
#
loop_
_entity.id
_entity.type
_entity.pdbx_description
1 polymer ?
#
loop_
_entity_poly.entity_id
_entity_poly.type
_entity_poly.pdbx_seq_one_letter_code
_entity_poly.pdbx_strand_id
1 'polypeptide(L)'
;MLKNKVALVTGGAEGIGRAIAVVYAREGARVVVTDCNDPGGMETAAMINQAGGQAIYLPLDVTSPENHEQVVAETCKQFGRLDIACNNAGISGEFRLTGDHTPETWKQVIDINLTGVFYGVRTQINAMLKTGGGSIVNIASILGQVGLEEISPYVAAKHGVVGLTKNVALEYGTKGIRCNSVGPAFIKTKLVNNLPDDVRNHLSSMHALKRIGEPEEVAEMVAWLSSDKASFITGNYYAADGGYLAR
;
A
#
# COMPACT_ATOMS: atom_id res chain seq x y z
N MET A 1 8.32 15.16 -8.26
CA MET A 1 6.89 15.41 -7.94
C MET A 1 6.66 15.63 -6.44
N LEU A 2 7.50 15.03 -5.59
CA LEU A 2 7.29 14.97 -4.13
C LEU A 2 8.37 15.73 -3.33
N LYS A 3 9.00 16.72 -3.95
CA LYS A 3 10.09 17.49 -3.32
C LYS A 3 9.64 18.11 -1.99
N ASN A 4 10.46 17.91 -0.95
CA ASN A 4 10.23 18.39 0.42
C ASN A 4 9.04 17.71 1.16
N LYS A 5 8.38 16.72 0.60
CA LYS A 5 7.33 15.93 1.27
C LYS A 5 7.97 14.86 2.17
N VAL A 6 7.24 14.46 3.19
CA VAL A 6 7.56 13.31 4.05
C VAL A 6 6.55 12.21 3.78
N ALA A 7 7.05 11.04 3.40
CA ALA A 7 6.23 9.90 3.01
C ALA A 7 6.49 8.69 3.94
N LEU A 8 5.43 8.01 4.34
CA LEU A 8 5.48 6.76 5.09
C LEU A 8 4.93 5.62 4.21
N VAL A 9 5.64 4.48 4.18
CA VAL A 9 5.22 3.29 3.42
C VAL A 9 5.22 2.09 4.35
N THR A 10 4.08 1.37 4.44
CA THR A 10 4.00 0.11 5.19
C THR A 10 4.27 -1.09 4.27
N GLY A 11 4.89 -2.16 4.81
CA GLY A 11 5.29 -3.31 3.99
C GLY A 11 6.39 -2.94 2.98
N GLY A 12 7.33 -2.08 3.39
CA GLY A 12 8.37 -1.52 2.53
C GLY A 12 9.63 -2.36 2.38
N ALA A 13 9.66 -3.56 2.99
CA ALA A 13 10.85 -4.43 2.95
C ALA A 13 11.08 -5.08 1.58
N GLU A 14 10.04 -5.31 0.78
CA GLU A 14 10.16 -5.98 -0.53
C GLU A 14 9.00 -5.61 -1.47
N GLY A 15 9.05 -6.12 -2.70
CA GLY A 15 7.95 -6.08 -3.66
C GLY A 15 7.44 -4.67 -3.97
N ILE A 16 6.12 -4.50 -3.99
CA ILE A 16 5.45 -3.25 -4.32
C ILE A 16 5.81 -2.15 -3.31
N GLY A 17 5.86 -2.47 -2.02
CA GLY A 17 6.18 -1.48 -0.97
C GLY A 17 7.59 -0.93 -1.10
N ARG A 18 8.59 -1.78 -1.40
CA ARG A 18 9.96 -1.34 -1.70
C ARG A 18 10.00 -0.44 -2.93
N ALA A 19 9.33 -0.83 -4.01
CA ALA A 19 9.28 -0.02 -5.22
C ALA A 19 8.64 1.35 -4.96
N ILE A 20 7.54 1.41 -4.20
CA ILE A 20 6.90 2.69 -3.80
C ILE A 20 7.88 3.55 -3.00
N ALA A 21 8.58 2.99 -2.01
CA ALA A 21 9.53 3.74 -1.20
C ALA A 21 10.67 4.32 -2.05
N VAL A 22 11.23 3.53 -2.99
CA VAL A 22 12.28 3.95 -3.91
C VAL A 22 11.78 5.04 -4.86
N VAL A 23 10.59 4.88 -5.45
CA VAL A 23 10.01 5.88 -6.35
C VAL A 23 9.69 7.18 -5.60
N TYR A 24 9.13 7.11 -4.39
CA TYR A 24 8.92 8.30 -3.56
C TYR A 24 10.20 9.09 -3.31
N ALA A 25 11.30 8.39 -2.97
CA ALA A 25 12.60 9.02 -2.75
C ALA A 25 13.18 9.63 -4.05
N ARG A 26 13.08 8.91 -5.18
CA ARG A 26 13.48 9.41 -6.51
C ARG A 26 12.72 10.68 -6.88
N GLU A 27 11.45 10.77 -6.51
CA GLU A 27 10.62 11.97 -6.73
C GLU A 27 10.87 13.11 -5.72
N GLY A 28 11.80 12.91 -4.78
CA GLY A 28 12.30 13.92 -3.86
C GLY A 28 11.65 13.94 -2.47
N ALA A 29 10.90 12.90 -2.10
CA ALA A 29 10.38 12.75 -0.75
C ALA A 29 11.46 12.24 0.22
N ARG A 30 11.33 12.59 1.50
CA ARG A 30 11.98 11.91 2.62
C ARG A 30 11.08 10.74 3.03
N VAL A 31 11.64 9.54 3.07
CA VAL A 31 10.84 8.31 3.17
C VAL A 31 11.04 7.61 4.51
N VAL A 32 9.95 7.27 5.17
CA VAL A 32 9.93 6.34 6.29
C VAL A 32 9.47 4.99 5.77
N VAL A 33 10.40 4.06 5.68
CA VAL A 33 10.14 2.66 5.32
C VAL A 33 9.72 1.92 6.57
N THR A 34 8.60 1.22 6.54
CA THR A 34 8.16 0.42 7.70
C THR A 34 7.80 -0.99 7.29
N ASP A 35 8.12 -1.96 8.15
CA ASP A 35 7.83 -3.39 7.94
C ASP A 35 8.00 -4.13 9.28
N CYS A 36 7.52 -5.38 9.36
CA CYS A 36 7.89 -6.33 10.42
C CYS A 36 9.15 -7.13 10.08
N ASN A 37 9.65 -7.06 8.84
CA ASN A 37 10.92 -7.63 8.38
C ASN A 37 12.03 -6.59 8.49
N ASP A 38 12.67 -6.50 9.66
CA ASP A 38 13.71 -5.52 9.92
C ASP A 38 14.87 -5.54 8.89
N PRO A 39 15.48 -6.69 8.55
CA PRO A 39 16.56 -6.72 7.58
C PRO A 39 16.14 -6.15 6.20
N GLY A 40 14.97 -6.53 5.71
CA GLY A 40 14.47 -6.07 4.41
C GLY A 40 14.12 -4.58 4.40
N GLY A 41 13.55 -4.07 5.50
CA GLY A 41 13.23 -2.65 5.66
C GLY A 41 14.49 -1.78 5.75
N MET A 42 15.50 -2.22 6.51
CA MET A 42 16.80 -1.56 6.59
C MET A 42 17.51 -1.56 5.23
N GLU A 43 17.47 -2.68 4.49
CA GLU A 43 18.02 -2.76 3.13
C GLU A 43 17.38 -1.72 2.21
N THR A 44 16.04 -1.62 2.22
CA THR A 44 15.32 -0.64 1.40
C THR A 44 15.74 0.80 1.73
N ALA A 45 15.83 1.14 3.01
CA ALA A 45 16.29 2.46 3.43
C ALA A 45 17.75 2.73 3.01
N ALA A 46 18.62 1.72 3.13
CA ALA A 46 20.01 1.81 2.69
C ALA A 46 20.13 2.03 1.17
N MET A 47 19.37 1.30 0.36
CA MET A 47 19.33 1.47 -1.10
C MET A 47 18.93 2.91 -1.48
N ILE A 48 17.92 3.46 -0.83
CA ILE A 48 17.46 4.84 -1.07
C ILE A 48 18.58 5.83 -0.73
N ASN A 49 19.23 5.68 0.42
CA ASN A 49 20.28 6.58 0.87
C ASN A 49 21.54 6.50 -0.02
N GLN A 50 21.91 5.30 -0.48
CA GLN A 50 23.01 5.09 -1.42
C GLN A 50 22.75 5.73 -2.79
N ALA A 51 21.47 5.78 -3.22
CA ALA A 51 21.06 6.47 -4.45
C ALA A 51 20.95 8.00 -4.29
N GLY A 52 21.32 8.56 -3.13
CA GLY A 52 21.29 10.00 -2.86
C GLY A 52 19.93 10.53 -2.37
N GLY A 53 18.98 9.65 -2.07
CA GLY A 53 17.73 10.00 -1.41
C GLY A 53 17.88 10.14 0.10
N GLN A 54 16.76 10.28 0.81
CA GLN A 54 16.74 10.31 2.28
C GLN A 54 15.66 9.35 2.80
N ALA A 55 16.08 8.32 3.52
CA ALA A 55 15.16 7.35 4.12
C ALA A 55 15.63 6.89 5.49
N ILE A 56 14.66 6.57 6.35
CA ILE A 56 14.87 5.84 7.60
C ILE A 56 13.98 4.60 7.61
N TYR A 57 14.37 3.60 8.39
CA TYR A 57 13.56 2.43 8.69
C TYR A 57 13.01 2.51 10.12
N LEU A 58 11.73 2.15 10.29
CA LEU A 58 11.11 1.96 11.61
C LEU A 58 10.32 0.63 11.59
N PRO A 59 10.46 -0.23 12.62
CA PRO A 59 9.69 -1.46 12.71
C PRO A 59 8.22 -1.15 12.90
N LEU A 60 7.34 -1.89 12.20
CA LEU A 60 5.89 -1.74 12.31
C LEU A 60 5.18 -3.06 12.13
N ASP A 61 4.51 -3.51 13.20
CA ASP A 61 3.41 -4.46 13.10
C ASP A 61 2.10 -3.70 12.86
N VAL A 62 1.53 -3.83 11.66
CA VAL A 62 0.30 -3.12 11.30
C VAL A 62 -0.93 -3.55 12.08
N THR A 63 -0.87 -4.67 12.79
CA THR A 63 -1.98 -5.14 13.65
C THR A 63 -2.01 -4.46 15.03
N SER A 64 -0.96 -3.70 15.39
CA SER A 64 -0.89 -2.92 16.64
C SER A 64 -1.21 -1.45 16.41
N PRO A 65 -2.32 -0.93 16.96
CA PRO A 65 -2.64 0.50 16.88
C PRO A 65 -1.61 1.37 17.59
N GLU A 66 -1.02 0.89 18.71
CA GLU A 66 0.01 1.60 19.46
C GLU A 66 1.30 1.75 18.63
N ASN A 67 1.65 0.71 17.88
CA ASN A 67 2.85 0.75 17.03
C ASN A 67 2.68 1.74 15.87
N HIS A 68 1.48 1.86 15.29
CA HIS A 68 1.17 2.94 14.34
C HIS A 68 1.34 4.33 14.96
N GLU A 69 0.87 4.55 16.19
CA GLU A 69 1.01 5.82 16.89
C GLU A 69 2.48 6.16 17.14
N GLN A 70 3.29 5.19 17.57
CA GLN A 70 4.73 5.36 17.78
C GLN A 70 5.48 5.70 16.49
N VAL A 71 5.21 4.98 15.41
CA VAL A 71 5.85 5.18 14.11
C VAL A 71 5.52 6.56 13.53
N VAL A 72 4.25 6.99 13.58
CA VAL A 72 3.85 8.31 13.08
C VAL A 72 4.43 9.43 13.97
N ALA A 73 4.45 9.24 15.29
CA ALA A 73 5.07 10.20 16.21
C ALA A 73 6.58 10.35 15.94
N GLU A 74 7.31 9.24 15.76
CA GLU A 74 8.74 9.27 15.44
C GLU A 74 8.98 9.88 14.05
N THR A 75 8.13 9.59 13.05
CA THR A 75 8.16 10.25 11.74
C THR A 75 8.08 11.78 11.87
N CYS A 76 7.10 12.27 12.64
CA CYS A 76 6.94 13.70 12.88
C CYS A 76 8.09 14.32 13.69
N LYS A 77 8.66 13.58 14.62
CA LYS A 77 9.83 14.01 15.39
C LYS A 77 11.08 14.14 14.51
N GLN A 78 11.33 13.18 13.61
CA GLN A 78 12.49 13.17 12.72
C GLN A 78 12.40 14.20 11.59
N PHE A 79 11.20 14.38 11.01
CA PHE A 79 11.01 15.15 9.79
C PHE A 79 10.08 16.35 9.93
N GLY A 80 9.47 16.56 11.11
CA GLY A 80 8.60 17.69 11.43
C GLY A 80 7.16 17.56 10.96
N ARG A 81 6.85 16.58 10.08
CA ARG A 81 5.52 16.42 9.45
C ARG A 81 5.32 15.03 8.85
N LEU A 82 4.08 14.73 8.45
CA LEU A 82 3.72 13.64 7.55
C LEU A 82 2.81 14.20 6.45
N ASP A 83 3.23 14.07 5.19
CA ASP A 83 2.47 14.56 4.02
C ASP A 83 1.80 13.45 3.23
N ILE A 84 2.45 12.30 3.17
CA ILE A 84 2.07 11.18 2.30
C ILE A 84 2.12 9.91 3.13
N ALA A 85 1.10 9.07 2.97
CA ALA A 85 1.12 7.72 3.51
C ALA A 85 0.67 6.71 2.45
N CYS A 86 1.40 5.59 2.36
CA CYS A 86 1.00 4.45 1.55
C CYS A 86 0.81 3.22 2.45
N ASN A 87 -0.43 2.79 2.61
CA ASN A 87 -0.78 1.57 3.33
C ASN A 87 -0.72 0.39 2.37
N ASN A 88 0.46 -0.26 2.33
CA ASN A 88 0.73 -1.35 1.38
C ASN A 88 0.86 -2.72 2.06
N ALA A 89 1.23 -2.80 3.32
CA ALA A 89 1.39 -4.07 4.03
C ALA A 89 0.16 -4.99 3.88
N GLY A 90 0.41 -6.26 3.65
CA GLY A 90 -0.66 -7.25 3.45
C GLY A 90 -0.13 -8.65 3.18
N ILE A 91 -1.00 -9.63 3.39
CA ILE A 91 -0.75 -11.05 3.12
C ILE A 91 -1.89 -11.62 2.27
N SER A 92 -1.61 -12.67 1.49
CA SER A 92 -2.64 -13.41 0.73
C SER A 92 -3.51 -14.29 1.65
N GLY A 93 -2.92 -14.82 2.71
CA GLY A 93 -3.52 -15.90 3.49
C GLY A 93 -3.40 -17.27 2.79
N GLU A 94 -4.14 -18.25 3.30
CA GLU A 94 -4.22 -19.59 2.73
C GLU A 94 -5.24 -19.64 1.60
N PHE A 95 -5.00 -20.52 0.62
CA PHE A 95 -5.96 -20.82 -0.45
C PHE A 95 -6.83 -21.99 -0.02
N ARG A 96 -8.12 -21.73 0.26
CA ARG A 96 -9.14 -22.69 0.66
C ARG A 96 -10.52 -22.24 0.20
N LEU A 97 -11.43 -23.17 -0.02
CA LEU A 97 -12.84 -22.83 -0.22
C LEU A 97 -13.39 -22.10 1.01
N THR A 98 -14.36 -21.24 0.83
CA THR A 98 -14.90 -20.37 1.90
C THR A 98 -15.34 -21.15 3.14
N GLY A 99 -15.96 -22.34 2.95
CA GLY A 99 -16.39 -23.18 4.05
C GLY A 99 -15.26 -23.87 4.84
N ASP A 100 -14.04 -23.90 4.28
CA ASP A 100 -12.90 -24.59 4.85
C ASP A 100 -11.90 -23.62 5.52
N HIS A 101 -12.13 -22.30 5.42
CA HIS A 101 -11.35 -21.33 6.16
C HIS A 101 -11.65 -21.39 7.65
N THR A 102 -10.61 -21.43 8.48
CA THR A 102 -10.80 -21.34 9.94
C THR A 102 -11.04 -19.89 10.37
N PRO A 103 -11.72 -19.66 11.51
CA PRO A 103 -11.85 -18.31 12.07
C PRO A 103 -10.51 -17.62 12.30
N GLU A 104 -9.44 -18.35 12.61
CA GLU A 104 -8.10 -17.85 12.87
C GLU A 104 -7.46 -17.31 11.58
N THR A 105 -7.53 -18.07 10.47
CA THR A 105 -7.00 -17.63 9.17
C THR A 105 -7.79 -16.43 8.63
N TRP A 106 -9.12 -16.44 8.80
CA TRP A 106 -9.96 -15.28 8.49
C TRP A 106 -9.49 -14.05 9.29
N LYS A 107 -9.41 -14.20 10.62
CA LYS A 107 -9.02 -13.11 11.52
C LYS A 107 -7.65 -12.55 11.16
N GLN A 108 -6.66 -13.40 10.91
CA GLN A 108 -5.30 -12.97 10.55
C GLN A 108 -5.29 -12.10 9.29
N VAL A 109 -5.99 -12.51 8.23
CA VAL A 109 -6.03 -11.76 6.97
C VAL A 109 -6.77 -10.43 7.15
N ILE A 110 -7.89 -10.42 7.87
CA ILE A 110 -8.65 -9.18 8.15
C ILE A 110 -7.84 -8.24 9.03
N ASP A 111 -7.18 -8.73 10.07
CA ASP A 111 -6.40 -7.91 10.98
C ASP A 111 -5.26 -7.19 10.24
N ILE A 112 -4.55 -7.88 9.34
CA ILE A 112 -3.44 -7.28 8.60
C ILE A 112 -3.97 -6.41 7.45
N ASN A 113 -4.84 -6.94 6.58
CA ASN A 113 -5.15 -6.32 5.30
C ASN A 113 -6.24 -5.25 5.37
N LEU A 114 -7.04 -5.21 6.43
CA LEU A 114 -8.13 -4.24 6.60
C LEU A 114 -8.00 -3.47 7.91
N THR A 115 -7.94 -4.14 9.05
CA THR A 115 -7.85 -3.48 10.36
C THR A 115 -6.54 -2.70 10.48
N GLY A 116 -5.41 -3.27 10.02
CA GLY A 116 -4.12 -2.60 9.99
C GLY A 116 -4.11 -1.36 9.08
N VAL A 117 -4.81 -1.41 7.94
CA VAL A 117 -5.00 -0.23 7.08
C VAL A 117 -5.81 0.84 7.82
N PHE A 118 -6.88 0.46 8.53
CA PHE A 118 -7.67 1.39 9.32
C PHE A 118 -6.84 2.05 10.43
N TYR A 119 -6.01 1.31 11.17
CA TYR A 119 -5.14 1.87 12.20
C TYR A 119 -4.13 2.87 11.60
N GLY A 120 -3.55 2.52 10.45
CA GLY A 120 -2.66 3.42 9.70
C GLY A 120 -3.38 4.69 9.30
N VAL A 121 -4.51 4.59 8.60
CA VAL A 121 -5.31 5.73 8.14
C VAL A 121 -5.70 6.65 9.31
N ARG A 122 -6.22 6.08 10.41
CA ARG A 122 -6.60 6.83 11.62
C ARG A 122 -5.45 7.68 12.17
N THR A 123 -4.27 7.09 12.30
CA THR A 123 -3.10 7.75 12.89
C THR A 123 -2.50 8.78 11.93
N GLN A 124 -2.42 8.45 10.63
CA GLN A 124 -1.93 9.33 9.57
C GLN A 124 -2.79 10.58 9.43
N ILE A 125 -4.12 10.45 9.43
CA ILE A 125 -5.05 11.59 9.41
C ILE A 125 -4.76 12.55 10.55
N ASN A 126 -4.63 12.04 11.79
CA ASN A 126 -4.37 12.85 12.97
C ASN A 126 -3.05 13.66 12.88
N ALA A 127 -2.04 13.10 12.22
CA ALA A 127 -0.79 13.80 11.96
C ALA A 127 -0.93 14.84 10.84
N MET A 128 -1.56 14.48 9.72
CA MET A 128 -1.75 15.34 8.55
C MET A 128 -2.61 16.57 8.85
N LEU A 129 -3.64 16.44 9.69
CA LEU A 129 -4.47 17.57 10.12
C LEU A 129 -3.68 18.67 10.83
N LYS A 130 -2.59 18.33 11.52
CA LYS A 130 -1.73 19.31 12.22
C LYS A 130 -0.87 20.14 11.26
N THR A 131 -0.70 19.70 10.03
CA THR A 131 0.17 20.32 9.02
C THR A 131 -0.60 20.79 7.78
N GLY A 132 -1.93 20.82 7.84
CA GLY A 132 -2.77 21.37 6.79
C GLY A 132 -3.23 20.39 5.71
N GLY A 133 -3.08 19.10 5.93
CA GLY A 133 -3.57 18.05 5.03
C GLY A 133 -2.49 17.10 4.53
N GLY A 134 -2.85 16.24 3.56
CA GLY A 134 -1.96 15.24 3.01
C GLY A 134 -2.60 14.32 1.97
N SER A 135 -1.88 13.30 1.56
CA SER A 135 -2.38 12.28 0.62
C SER A 135 -2.16 10.87 1.18
N ILE A 136 -3.23 10.09 1.24
CA ILE A 136 -3.21 8.69 1.63
C ILE A 136 -3.50 7.83 0.39
N VAL A 137 -2.67 6.83 0.13
CA VAL A 137 -2.90 5.81 -0.90
C VAL A 137 -2.94 4.45 -0.22
N ASN A 138 -4.07 3.75 -0.36
CA ASN A 138 -4.24 2.41 0.15
C ASN A 138 -4.05 1.38 -0.96
N ILE A 139 -3.15 0.42 -0.80
CA ILE A 139 -3.00 -0.67 -1.76
C ILE A 139 -4.11 -1.69 -1.54
N ALA A 140 -5.10 -1.63 -2.43
CA ALA A 140 -6.16 -2.61 -2.54
C ALA A 140 -5.69 -3.85 -3.35
N SER A 141 -6.42 -4.23 -4.36
CA SER A 141 -6.15 -5.28 -5.34
C SER A 141 -7.25 -5.21 -6.42
N ILE A 142 -7.07 -5.84 -7.58
CA ILE A 142 -8.20 -6.18 -8.46
C ILE A 142 -9.30 -6.91 -7.67
N LEU A 143 -8.91 -7.68 -6.66
CA LEU A 143 -9.82 -8.39 -5.75
C LEU A 143 -10.53 -7.47 -4.75
N GLY A 144 -10.41 -6.18 -4.88
CA GLY A 144 -11.28 -5.18 -4.26
C GLY A 144 -12.47 -4.79 -5.16
N GLN A 145 -12.57 -5.37 -6.38
CA GLN A 145 -13.64 -5.14 -7.35
C GLN A 145 -14.29 -6.44 -7.83
N VAL A 146 -13.55 -7.54 -7.84
CA VAL A 146 -14.01 -8.87 -8.28
C VAL A 146 -13.65 -9.94 -7.26
N GLY A 147 -14.27 -11.11 -7.36
CA GLY A 147 -13.92 -12.28 -6.58
C GLY A 147 -12.82 -13.12 -7.22
N LEU A 148 -12.23 -13.99 -6.42
CA LEU A 148 -11.39 -15.10 -6.85
C LEU A 148 -11.66 -16.27 -5.90
N GLU A 149 -11.72 -17.47 -6.46
CA GLU A 149 -11.94 -18.70 -5.67
C GLU A 149 -10.84 -18.89 -4.63
N GLU A 150 -11.17 -19.56 -3.53
CA GLU A 150 -10.25 -20.01 -2.48
C GLU A 150 -9.57 -18.92 -1.65
N ILE A 151 -9.92 -17.62 -1.81
CA ILE A 151 -9.24 -16.51 -1.13
C ILE A 151 -10.23 -15.50 -0.50
N SER A 152 -11.36 -15.98 -0.02
CA SER A 152 -12.45 -15.13 0.46
C SER A 152 -12.06 -14.11 1.55
N PRO A 153 -11.17 -14.39 2.55
CA PRO A 153 -10.77 -13.39 3.53
C PRO A 153 -10.04 -12.21 2.89
N TYR A 154 -9.17 -12.48 1.92
CA TYR A 154 -8.44 -11.45 1.19
C TYR A 154 -9.38 -10.59 0.33
N VAL A 155 -10.29 -11.22 -0.41
CA VAL A 155 -11.31 -10.52 -1.21
C VAL A 155 -12.15 -9.59 -0.33
N ALA A 156 -12.65 -10.09 0.80
CA ALA A 156 -13.41 -9.28 1.74
C ALA A 156 -12.60 -8.09 2.28
N ALA A 157 -11.34 -8.32 2.69
CA ALA A 157 -10.45 -7.27 3.17
C ALA A 157 -10.22 -6.19 2.12
N LYS A 158 -9.92 -6.57 0.86
CA LYS A 158 -9.61 -5.60 -0.20
C LYS A 158 -10.84 -4.82 -0.69
N HIS A 159 -12.04 -5.41 -0.67
CA HIS A 159 -13.29 -4.66 -0.83
C HIS A 159 -13.50 -3.67 0.32
N GLY A 160 -13.22 -4.08 1.57
CA GLY A 160 -13.27 -3.21 2.74
C GLY A 160 -12.33 -2.01 2.64
N VAL A 161 -11.11 -2.20 2.14
CA VAL A 161 -10.14 -1.11 1.89
C VAL A 161 -10.68 -0.09 0.88
N VAL A 162 -11.33 -0.54 -0.19
CA VAL A 162 -11.96 0.35 -1.18
C VAL A 162 -13.10 1.14 -0.53
N GLY A 163 -13.93 0.49 0.29
CA GLY A 163 -15.00 1.15 1.05
C GLY A 163 -14.47 2.20 2.02
N LEU A 164 -13.47 1.83 2.84
CA LEU A 164 -12.80 2.74 3.78
C LEU A 164 -12.22 3.97 3.05
N THR A 165 -11.56 3.77 1.91
CA THR A 165 -10.98 4.85 1.09
C THR A 165 -12.03 5.89 0.70
N LYS A 166 -13.20 5.46 0.23
CA LYS A 166 -14.30 6.36 -0.15
C LYS A 166 -14.81 7.18 1.03
N ASN A 167 -14.98 6.52 2.19
CA ASN A 167 -15.47 7.17 3.40
C ASN A 167 -14.51 8.25 3.90
N VAL A 168 -13.21 7.93 3.99
CA VAL A 168 -12.16 8.88 4.38
C VAL A 168 -12.11 10.09 3.47
N ALA A 169 -12.25 9.90 2.16
CA ALA A 169 -12.27 11.00 1.20
C ALA A 169 -13.45 11.98 1.46
N LEU A 170 -14.63 11.44 1.76
CA LEU A 170 -15.82 12.26 2.08
C LEU A 170 -15.67 13.02 3.40
N GLU A 171 -15.10 12.40 4.42
CA GLU A 171 -14.97 12.97 5.76
C GLU A 171 -13.86 14.04 5.86
N TYR A 172 -12.79 13.90 5.09
CA TYR A 172 -11.57 14.68 5.26
C TYR A 172 -11.17 15.52 4.03
N GLY A 173 -11.90 15.44 2.92
CA GLY A 173 -11.61 16.23 1.73
C GLY A 173 -11.60 17.73 1.98
N THR A 174 -12.58 18.26 2.72
CA THR A 174 -12.65 19.69 3.12
C THR A 174 -11.57 20.10 4.11
N LYS A 175 -10.86 19.12 4.69
CA LYS A 175 -9.75 19.34 5.63
C LYS A 175 -8.37 19.16 4.94
N GLY A 176 -8.35 19.13 3.61
CA GLY A 176 -7.13 19.04 2.82
C GLY A 176 -6.50 17.64 2.73
N ILE A 177 -7.22 16.58 3.11
CA ILE A 177 -6.73 15.21 3.00
C ILE A 177 -7.41 14.51 1.82
N ARG A 178 -6.60 13.98 0.89
CA ARG A 178 -7.05 13.10 -0.18
C ARG A 178 -6.79 11.64 0.21
N CYS A 179 -7.71 10.76 -0.13
CA CYS A 179 -7.54 9.32 0.09
C CYS A 179 -7.97 8.57 -1.17
N ASN A 180 -7.07 7.77 -1.75
CA ASN A 180 -7.34 6.95 -2.93
C ASN A 180 -6.86 5.52 -2.72
N SER A 181 -7.36 4.59 -3.51
CA SER A 181 -6.87 3.20 -3.53
C SER A 181 -6.33 2.82 -4.90
N VAL A 182 -5.25 2.05 -4.90
CA VAL A 182 -4.68 1.42 -6.09
C VAL A 182 -4.91 -0.08 -6.01
N GLY A 183 -5.40 -0.67 -7.09
CA GLY A 183 -5.65 -2.09 -7.22
C GLY A 183 -4.71 -2.74 -8.22
N PRO A 184 -3.56 -3.27 -7.77
CA PRO A 184 -2.71 -4.07 -8.62
C PRO A 184 -3.39 -5.38 -9.00
N ALA A 185 -3.09 -5.90 -10.20
CA ALA A 185 -3.34 -7.29 -10.55
C ALA A 185 -2.15 -8.16 -10.14
N PHE A 186 -1.76 -9.12 -10.98
CA PHE A 186 -0.57 -9.94 -10.70
C PHE A 186 0.70 -9.17 -11.03
N ILE A 187 1.50 -8.91 -9.99
CA ILE A 187 2.74 -8.13 -10.03
C ILE A 187 3.92 -9.04 -9.69
N LYS A 188 5.04 -8.87 -10.36
CA LYS A 188 6.28 -9.63 -10.21
C LYS A 188 6.95 -9.38 -8.84
N THR A 189 6.34 -9.95 -7.81
CA THR A 189 6.86 -9.99 -6.44
C THR A 189 7.45 -11.37 -6.15
N LYS A 190 8.13 -11.51 -5.02
CA LYS A 190 8.67 -12.80 -4.57
C LYS A 190 7.61 -13.91 -4.58
N LEU A 191 6.37 -13.57 -4.19
CA LEU A 191 5.25 -14.51 -4.21
C LEU A 191 4.98 -15.05 -5.62
N VAL A 192 4.86 -14.17 -6.62
CA VAL A 192 4.55 -14.54 -8.01
C VAL A 192 5.76 -15.19 -8.69
N ASN A 193 6.98 -14.75 -8.38
CA ASN A 193 8.21 -15.33 -8.95
C ASN A 193 8.43 -16.79 -8.52
N ASN A 194 7.94 -17.17 -7.35
CA ASN A 194 8.08 -18.54 -6.83
C ASN A 194 7.00 -19.51 -7.37
N LEU A 195 6.05 -19.02 -8.17
CA LEU A 195 5.04 -19.88 -8.80
C LEU A 195 5.65 -20.68 -9.99
N PRO A 196 5.13 -21.87 -10.28
CA PRO A 196 5.49 -22.63 -11.49
C PRO A 196 5.26 -21.82 -12.77
N ASP A 197 6.01 -22.14 -13.82
CA ASP A 197 5.97 -21.40 -15.09
C ASP A 197 4.60 -21.45 -15.78
N ASP A 198 3.94 -22.60 -15.74
CA ASP A 198 2.59 -22.77 -16.28
C ASP A 198 1.56 -21.88 -15.57
N VAL A 199 1.65 -21.77 -14.24
CA VAL A 199 0.82 -20.88 -13.45
C VAL A 199 1.11 -19.42 -13.79
N ARG A 200 2.39 -19.02 -13.86
CA ARG A 200 2.76 -17.65 -14.25
C ARG A 200 2.28 -17.30 -15.66
N ASN A 201 2.40 -18.23 -16.61
CA ASN A 201 1.91 -18.06 -17.97
C ASN A 201 0.38 -17.90 -18.00
N HIS A 202 -0.34 -18.70 -17.20
CA HIS A 202 -1.78 -18.56 -17.05
C HIS A 202 -2.15 -17.16 -16.51
N LEU A 203 -1.53 -16.74 -15.39
CA LEU A 203 -1.74 -15.41 -14.81
C LEU A 203 -1.43 -14.30 -15.82
N SER A 204 -0.35 -14.40 -16.58
CA SER A 204 0.01 -13.46 -17.65
C SER A 204 -1.10 -13.37 -18.70
N SER A 205 -1.67 -14.51 -19.10
CA SER A 205 -2.73 -14.59 -20.12
C SER A 205 -4.03 -13.90 -19.71
N MET A 206 -4.27 -13.76 -18.42
CA MET A 206 -5.44 -13.09 -17.86
C MET A 206 -5.43 -11.57 -18.03
N HIS A 207 -4.27 -10.96 -18.30
CA HIS A 207 -4.15 -9.54 -18.59
C HIS A 207 -4.33 -9.23 -20.07
N ALA A 208 -4.89 -8.08 -20.41
CA ALA A 208 -4.95 -7.62 -21.81
C ALA A 208 -3.55 -7.41 -22.40
N LEU A 209 -2.58 -6.94 -21.55
CA LEU A 209 -1.19 -6.75 -21.94
C LEU A 209 -0.38 -8.04 -22.03
N LYS A 210 -0.97 -9.21 -21.70
CA LYS A 210 -0.36 -10.56 -21.80
C LYS A 210 0.97 -10.71 -21.06
N ARG A 211 1.12 -9.99 -19.95
CA ARG A 211 2.27 -10.08 -19.05
C ARG A 211 1.88 -9.80 -17.61
N ILE A 212 2.71 -10.21 -16.70
CA ILE A 212 2.69 -9.80 -15.29
C ILE A 212 3.24 -8.37 -15.21
N GLY A 213 2.70 -7.53 -14.32
CA GLY A 213 3.18 -6.17 -14.09
C GLY A 213 4.46 -6.13 -13.26
N GLU A 214 5.24 -5.08 -13.40
CA GLU A 214 6.41 -4.83 -12.55
C GLU A 214 6.00 -3.96 -11.34
N PRO A 215 6.65 -4.13 -10.16
CA PRO A 215 6.35 -3.33 -8.96
C PRO A 215 6.44 -1.81 -9.20
N GLU A 216 7.39 -1.39 -10.03
CA GLU A 216 7.61 0.00 -10.39
C GLU A 216 6.40 0.61 -11.12
N GLU A 217 5.67 -0.16 -11.94
CA GLU A 217 4.48 0.33 -12.66
C GLU A 217 3.36 0.71 -11.68
N VAL A 218 3.22 -0.04 -10.60
CA VAL A 218 2.31 0.31 -9.48
C VAL A 218 2.82 1.54 -8.74
N ALA A 219 4.12 1.58 -8.44
CA ALA A 219 4.74 2.65 -7.67
C ALA A 219 4.65 4.01 -8.36
N GLU A 220 4.76 4.06 -9.70
CA GLU A 220 4.59 5.30 -10.49
C GLU A 220 3.17 5.88 -10.32
N MET A 221 2.14 5.05 -10.41
CA MET A 221 0.76 5.49 -10.18
C MET A 221 0.56 5.99 -8.75
N VAL A 222 1.10 5.27 -7.77
CA VAL A 222 1.04 5.65 -6.35
C VAL A 222 1.73 7.00 -6.11
N ALA A 223 2.90 7.23 -6.71
CA ALA A 223 3.61 8.49 -6.59
C ALA A 223 2.83 9.66 -7.22
N TRP A 224 2.23 9.44 -8.38
CA TRP A 224 1.40 10.46 -9.03
C TRP A 224 0.16 10.80 -8.18
N LEU A 225 -0.56 9.81 -7.66
CA LEU A 225 -1.72 10.00 -6.78
C LEU A 225 -1.34 10.73 -5.48
N SER A 226 -0.12 10.54 -5.00
CA SER A 226 0.41 11.19 -3.80
C SER A 226 0.80 12.66 -4.03
N SER A 227 1.01 13.07 -5.28
CA SER A 227 1.49 14.39 -5.65
C SER A 227 0.37 15.44 -5.76
N ASP A 228 0.77 16.72 -5.81
CA ASP A 228 -0.15 17.83 -6.03
C ASP A 228 -0.77 17.82 -7.44
N LYS A 229 -0.23 17.03 -8.40
CA LYS A 229 -0.81 16.81 -9.73
C LYS A 229 -2.16 16.07 -9.67
N ALA A 230 -2.42 15.34 -8.59
CA ALA A 230 -3.68 14.65 -8.32
C ALA A 230 -4.59 15.43 -7.36
N SER A 231 -4.48 16.77 -7.31
CA SER A 231 -5.16 17.63 -6.32
C SER A 231 -6.69 17.55 -6.36
N PHE A 232 -7.29 17.19 -7.50
CA PHE A 232 -8.76 17.01 -7.65
C PHE A 232 -9.19 15.55 -7.66
N ILE A 233 -8.33 14.66 -7.14
CA ILE A 233 -8.55 13.20 -7.15
C ILE A 233 -8.59 12.68 -5.72
N THR A 234 -9.77 12.23 -5.28
CA THR A 234 -9.99 11.61 -3.97
C THR A 234 -11.17 10.65 -4.00
N GLY A 235 -11.16 9.62 -3.16
CA GLY A 235 -12.25 8.63 -3.02
C GLY A 235 -12.29 7.58 -4.13
N ASN A 236 -11.31 7.54 -5.01
CA ASN A 236 -11.34 6.66 -6.18
C ASN A 236 -10.50 5.38 -5.98
N TYR A 237 -10.90 4.38 -6.76
CA TYR A 237 -10.12 3.17 -7.00
C TYR A 237 -9.49 3.25 -8.39
N TYR A 238 -8.20 2.98 -8.48
CA TYR A 238 -7.43 2.96 -9.72
C TYR A 238 -6.80 1.60 -9.93
N ALA A 239 -7.16 0.92 -11.02
CA ALA A 239 -6.55 -0.35 -11.38
C ALA A 239 -5.17 -0.15 -12.01
N ALA A 240 -4.16 -0.83 -11.47
CA ALA A 240 -2.84 -1.01 -12.09
C ALA A 240 -2.71 -2.49 -12.49
N ASP A 241 -3.46 -2.88 -13.52
CA ASP A 241 -3.85 -4.27 -13.73
C ASP A 241 -3.60 -4.83 -15.15
N GLY A 242 -2.94 -4.06 -16.02
CA GLY A 242 -2.69 -4.49 -17.40
C GLY A 242 -3.97 -4.86 -18.18
N GLY A 243 -5.12 -4.29 -17.78
CA GLY A 243 -6.44 -4.55 -18.40
C GLY A 243 -7.11 -5.83 -17.91
N TYR A 244 -6.75 -6.33 -16.73
CA TYR A 244 -7.41 -7.51 -16.13
C TYR A 244 -8.91 -7.28 -15.92
N LEU A 245 -9.31 -6.12 -15.43
CA LEU A 245 -10.71 -5.76 -15.15
C LEU A 245 -11.47 -5.19 -16.36
N ALA A 246 -10.86 -5.11 -17.52
CA ALA A 246 -11.50 -4.56 -18.73
C ALA A 246 -12.46 -5.53 -19.43
N ARG A 247 -12.75 -6.67 -18.83
CA ARG A 247 -13.62 -7.75 -19.37
C ARG A 247 -14.69 -8.16 -18.37
#